data_8ec82f42a6a81ad5afa1e17a47786052
#
_entry.id   8ec82f42a6a81ad5afa1e17a47786052
#
_cell.length_a   1.000
_cell.length_b   1.000
_cell.length_c   1.000
_cell.angle_alpha   90.00
_cell.angle_beta   90.00
_cell.angle_gamma   90.00
#
_symmetry.space_group_name_H-M   'P 1'
#
loop_
_entity.id
_entity.type
_entity.pdbx_description
1 polymer ?
#
loop_
_entity_poly.entity_id
_entity_poly.type
_entity_poly.pdbx_seq_one_letter_code
_entity_poly.pdbx_strand_id
1 'polypeptide(L)'
;MDPPEKSKTRCVIVGGGPAGMMAGYLLARAGVQVLVMEKHADFNRDFRGDTIHPSTLELMHELHLLDEFLEQPHQKLSELCGVINGHTVPIADFSRLPTRCKFIAFMPQWDFLNFLSGHAKRFPNFQLCMEHEVVDLVVEEDRVAGVRVKTPRGELEVRADLVVACDGRSSIVRERAGFEVREFGVPIDVLWMRLRKHDTDPPQSLGYFQHGKLLVLIDRGDYWQCGYVIPKGGFDQIKA
;
A
#
# COMPACT_ATOMS: atom_id res chain seq x y z
N MET A 1 21.35 -6.78 0.63
CA MET A 1 22.21 -7.99 0.70
C MET A 1 21.39 -9.12 0.13
N ASP A 2 21.87 -9.73 -0.94
CA ASP A 2 21.12 -10.83 -1.56
C ASP A 2 21.16 -12.06 -0.67
N PRO A 3 20.09 -12.86 -0.64
CA PRO A 3 20.17 -14.18 -0.05
C PRO A 3 21.20 -15.03 -0.82
N PRO A 4 21.90 -15.98 -0.19
CA PRO A 4 22.78 -16.89 -0.89
C PRO A 4 22.01 -17.69 -1.96
N GLU A 5 22.68 -18.11 -3.04
CA GLU A 5 22.12 -18.74 -4.25
C GLU A 5 21.15 -19.93 -3.99
N LYS A 6 21.22 -20.55 -2.81
CA LYS A 6 20.28 -21.53 -2.27
C LYS A 6 19.94 -21.16 -0.82
N SER A 7 19.09 -20.17 -0.61
CA SER A 7 18.67 -19.82 0.74
C SER A 7 17.39 -20.57 1.13
N LYS A 8 17.35 -21.00 2.40
CA LYS A 8 16.12 -21.53 3.01
C LYS A 8 15.66 -20.57 4.10
N THR A 9 14.39 -20.24 4.09
CA THR A 9 13.75 -19.42 5.13
C THR A 9 12.47 -20.10 5.61
N ARG A 10 11.91 -19.64 6.73
CA ARG A 10 10.61 -20.13 7.21
C ARG A 10 9.46 -19.52 6.38
N CYS A 11 9.56 -18.26 6.05
CA CYS A 11 8.51 -17.56 5.32
C CYS A 11 9.09 -16.61 4.25
N VAL A 12 8.60 -16.73 3.03
CA VAL A 12 8.79 -15.74 1.97
C VAL A 12 7.49 -14.95 1.81
N ILE A 13 7.59 -13.63 1.85
CA ILE A 13 6.50 -12.71 1.51
C ILE A 13 6.82 -12.08 0.15
N VAL A 14 5.92 -12.24 -0.80
CA VAL A 14 6.06 -11.71 -2.14
C VAL A 14 5.32 -10.38 -2.24
N GLY A 15 6.07 -9.29 -2.42
CA GLY A 15 5.59 -7.90 -2.47
C GLY A 15 5.86 -7.12 -1.18
N GLY A 16 6.61 -6.03 -1.29
CA GLY A 16 6.95 -5.08 -0.21
C GLY A 16 5.96 -3.93 -0.04
N GLY A 17 4.72 -4.09 -0.50
CA GLY A 17 3.63 -3.13 -0.25
C GLY A 17 3.15 -3.16 1.21
N PRO A 18 2.11 -2.34 1.55
CA PRO A 18 1.61 -2.23 2.93
C PRO A 18 1.28 -3.57 3.59
N ALA A 19 0.63 -4.46 2.86
CA ALA A 19 0.27 -5.79 3.36
C ALA A 19 1.52 -6.64 3.65
N GLY A 20 2.48 -6.69 2.70
CA GLY A 20 3.68 -7.50 2.85
C GLY A 20 4.63 -6.97 3.92
N MET A 21 4.81 -5.66 4.00
CA MET A 21 5.65 -5.04 5.02
C MET A 21 5.07 -5.21 6.43
N MET A 22 3.75 -5.05 6.60
CA MET A 22 3.10 -5.27 7.89
C MET A 22 3.16 -6.76 8.29
N ALA A 23 2.84 -7.68 7.38
CA ALA A 23 2.94 -9.11 7.63
C ALA A 23 4.39 -9.52 7.99
N GLY A 24 5.37 -8.98 7.25
CA GLY A 24 6.79 -9.22 7.52
C GLY A 24 7.22 -8.74 8.91
N TYR A 25 6.80 -7.53 9.30
CA TYR A 25 7.04 -6.99 10.62
C TYR A 25 6.44 -7.88 11.72
N LEU A 26 5.17 -8.24 11.58
CA LEU A 26 4.46 -9.05 12.58
C LEU A 26 5.07 -10.45 12.76
N LEU A 27 5.40 -11.12 11.65
CA LEU A 27 6.03 -12.43 11.69
C LEU A 27 7.45 -12.37 12.28
N ALA A 28 8.23 -11.36 11.90
CA ALA A 28 9.56 -11.17 12.47
C ALA A 28 9.51 -10.88 13.97
N ARG A 29 8.59 -10.03 14.42
CA ARG A 29 8.32 -9.77 15.84
C ARG A 29 7.94 -11.06 16.61
N ALA A 30 7.22 -11.97 15.96
CA ALA A 30 6.88 -13.29 16.52
C ALA A 30 8.02 -14.31 16.46
N GLY A 31 9.22 -13.92 16.03
CA GLY A 31 10.39 -14.80 15.96
C GLY A 31 10.47 -15.67 14.71
N VAL A 32 9.59 -15.49 13.72
CA VAL A 32 9.62 -16.22 12.46
C VAL A 32 10.69 -15.63 11.55
N GLN A 33 11.52 -16.48 10.93
CA GLN A 33 12.47 -16.05 9.91
C GLN A 33 11.72 -15.68 8.63
N VAL A 34 11.78 -14.38 8.24
CA VAL A 34 11.01 -13.80 7.15
C VAL A 34 11.90 -13.13 6.13
N LEU A 35 11.61 -13.42 4.87
CA LEU A 35 12.21 -12.76 3.72
C LEU A 35 11.10 -12.07 2.91
N VAL A 36 11.12 -10.74 2.87
CA VAL A 36 10.20 -9.94 2.04
C VAL A 36 10.92 -9.60 0.72
N MET A 37 10.28 -9.94 -0.40
CA MET A 37 10.79 -9.67 -1.74
C MET A 37 9.98 -8.58 -2.42
N GLU A 38 10.65 -7.52 -2.83
CA GLU A 38 10.06 -6.41 -3.56
C GLU A 38 10.78 -6.22 -4.90
N LYS A 39 10.01 -6.21 -5.99
CA LYS A 39 10.55 -6.13 -7.35
C LYS A 39 11.17 -4.79 -7.71
N HIS A 40 10.84 -3.73 -6.98
CA HIS A 40 11.35 -2.40 -7.24
C HIS A 40 12.55 -2.06 -6.36
N ALA A 41 13.31 -1.03 -6.75
CA ALA A 41 14.50 -0.58 -6.04
C ALA A 41 14.20 0.19 -4.75
N ASP A 42 13.01 0.81 -4.67
CA ASP A 42 12.56 1.63 -3.55
C ASP A 42 11.05 1.56 -3.35
N PHE A 43 10.52 2.30 -2.38
CA PHE A 43 9.08 2.44 -2.14
C PHE A 43 8.45 3.66 -2.81
N ASN A 44 9.23 4.48 -3.53
CA ASN A 44 8.74 5.67 -4.19
C ASN A 44 7.88 5.27 -5.39
N ARG A 45 6.59 5.23 -5.17
CA ARG A 45 5.58 4.90 -6.18
C ARG A 45 4.62 6.05 -6.36
N ASP A 46 3.97 6.03 -7.52
CA ASP A 46 2.93 6.98 -7.84
C ASP A 46 1.83 7.04 -6.78
N PHE A 47 1.29 8.21 -6.62
CA PHE A 47 0.12 8.67 -5.88
C PHE A 47 -0.94 7.60 -5.55
N ARG A 48 -0.62 6.63 -4.70
CA ARG A 48 -1.60 5.62 -4.25
C ARG A 48 -1.42 5.33 -2.76
N GLY A 49 -2.55 5.12 -2.08
CA GLY A 49 -2.55 4.62 -0.72
C GLY A 49 -2.08 5.63 0.33
N ASP A 50 -2.25 6.91 0.06
CA ASP A 50 -1.78 7.99 0.93
C ASP A 50 -2.68 8.23 2.16
N THR A 51 -3.53 7.29 2.49
CA THR A 51 -4.44 7.36 3.63
C THR A 51 -4.20 6.22 4.59
N ILE A 52 -3.84 6.56 5.83
CA ILE A 52 -3.71 5.60 6.92
C ILE A 52 -4.96 5.70 7.78
N HIS A 53 -5.77 4.66 7.72
CA HIS A 53 -7.07 4.61 8.37
C HIS A 53 -6.97 4.39 9.90
N PRO A 54 -8.01 4.76 10.68
CA PRO A 54 -8.05 4.57 12.13
C PRO A 54 -7.75 3.13 12.57
N SER A 55 -8.18 2.12 11.80
CA SER A 55 -7.88 0.71 12.09
C SER A 55 -6.39 0.37 11.99
N THR A 56 -5.68 0.97 11.03
CA THR A 56 -4.23 0.80 10.91
C THR A 56 -3.50 1.56 12.02
N LEU A 57 -3.98 2.75 12.39
CA LEU A 57 -3.43 3.51 13.52
C LEU A 57 -3.66 2.77 14.85
N GLU A 58 -4.79 2.08 15.02
CA GLU A 58 -5.03 1.22 16.18
C GLU A 58 -4.03 0.05 16.25
N LEU A 59 -3.82 -0.63 15.11
CA LEU A 59 -2.78 -1.66 15.01
C LEU A 59 -1.38 -1.11 15.35
N MET A 60 -1.04 0.09 14.88
CA MET A 60 0.22 0.75 15.23
C MET A 60 0.31 1.03 16.74
N HIS A 61 -0.82 1.38 17.39
CA HIS A 61 -0.88 1.55 18.83
C HIS A 61 -0.63 0.24 19.58
N GLU A 62 -1.29 -0.85 19.20
CA GLU A 62 -1.10 -2.19 19.78
C GLU A 62 0.34 -2.70 19.62
N LEU A 63 1.01 -2.28 18.55
CA LEU A 63 2.41 -2.58 18.29
C LEU A 63 3.39 -1.67 19.02
N HIS A 64 2.92 -0.66 19.75
CA HIS A 64 3.71 0.40 20.41
C HIS A 64 4.54 1.24 19.44
N LEU A 65 4.04 1.44 18.22
CA LEU A 65 4.66 2.22 17.15
C LEU A 65 3.96 3.55 16.88
N LEU A 66 2.74 3.75 17.43
CA LEU A 66 1.87 4.86 17.05
C LEU A 66 2.50 6.23 17.33
N ASP A 67 3.07 6.41 18.51
CA ASP A 67 3.56 7.73 18.94
C ASP A 67 4.73 8.17 18.03
N GLU A 68 5.73 7.30 17.81
CA GLU A 68 6.84 7.54 16.88
C GLU A 68 6.35 7.70 15.42
N PHE A 69 5.32 6.94 15.03
CA PHE A 69 4.73 7.04 13.70
C PHE A 69 4.06 8.41 13.45
N LEU A 70 3.35 8.95 14.44
CA LEU A 70 2.68 10.23 14.33
C LEU A 70 3.63 11.45 14.42
N GLU A 71 4.92 11.25 14.69
CA GLU A 71 5.96 12.27 14.53
C GLU A 71 6.33 12.48 13.06
N GLN A 72 6.02 11.51 12.17
CA GLN A 72 6.21 11.67 10.73
C GLN A 72 5.27 12.76 10.19
N PRO A 73 5.69 13.53 9.15
CA PRO A 73 4.83 14.53 8.53
C PRO A 73 3.52 13.92 8.03
N HIS A 74 2.40 14.38 8.55
CA HIS A 74 1.09 13.93 8.13
C HIS A 74 0.02 14.99 8.37
N GLN A 75 -1.12 14.85 7.70
CA GLN A 75 -2.31 15.67 7.94
C GLN A 75 -3.40 14.80 8.55
N LYS A 76 -4.18 15.36 9.49
CA LYS A 76 -5.29 14.66 10.14
C LYS A 76 -6.61 15.08 9.55
N LEU A 77 -7.44 14.11 9.17
CA LEU A 77 -8.79 14.33 8.70
C LEU A 77 -9.77 13.61 9.63
N SER A 78 -10.46 14.37 10.50
CA SER A 78 -11.46 13.84 11.42
C SER A 78 -12.86 13.79 10.80
N GLU A 79 -13.11 14.62 9.80
CA GLU A 79 -14.36 14.67 9.03
C GLU A 79 -14.05 14.72 7.53
N LEU A 80 -14.76 13.91 6.77
CA LEU A 80 -14.74 13.97 5.32
C LEU A 80 -15.97 14.73 4.83
N CYS A 81 -15.75 15.85 4.17
CA CYS A 81 -16.80 16.66 3.57
C CYS A 81 -16.77 16.53 2.04
N GLY A 82 -17.93 16.71 1.44
CA GLY A 82 -18.10 16.83 0.00
C GLY A 82 -18.89 18.08 -0.35
N VAL A 83 -18.62 18.63 -1.52
CA VAL A 83 -19.43 19.71 -2.11
C VAL A 83 -20.37 19.10 -3.13
N ILE A 84 -21.67 19.17 -2.85
CA ILE A 84 -22.74 18.64 -3.71
C ILE A 84 -23.57 19.83 -4.18
N ASN A 85 -23.59 20.11 -5.48
CA ASN A 85 -24.32 21.24 -6.06
C ASN A 85 -24.03 22.59 -5.35
N GLY A 86 -22.77 22.82 -4.96
CA GLY A 86 -22.35 24.05 -4.28
C GLY A 86 -22.56 24.07 -2.76
N HIS A 87 -23.16 23.04 -2.18
CA HIS A 87 -23.36 22.91 -0.74
C HIS A 87 -22.36 21.94 -0.12
N THR A 88 -21.69 22.37 0.95
CA THR A 88 -20.81 21.47 1.71
C THR A 88 -21.64 20.54 2.59
N VAL A 89 -21.44 19.24 2.43
CA VAL A 89 -22.16 18.18 3.15
C VAL A 89 -21.13 17.26 3.84
N PRO A 90 -21.30 16.97 5.14
CA PRO A 90 -20.48 15.96 5.81
C PRO A 90 -20.80 14.57 5.25
N ILE A 91 -19.77 13.84 4.81
CA ILE A 91 -19.89 12.49 4.24
C ILE A 91 -19.55 11.44 5.30
N ALA A 92 -18.50 11.67 6.09
CA ALA A 92 -18.08 10.78 7.16
C ALA A 92 -17.51 11.57 8.33
N ASP A 93 -17.85 11.14 9.54
CA ASP A 93 -17.35 11.65 10.82
C ASP A 93 -16.65 10.52 11.58
N PHE A 94 -15.33 10.61 11.73
CA PHE A 94 -14.50 9.63 12.42
C PHE A 94 -14.41 9.88 13.93
N SER A 95 -14.91 11.03 14.43
CA SER A 95 -14.83 11.42 15.86
C SER A 95 -15.54 10.44 16.79
N ARG A 96 -16.50 9.69 16.27
CA ARG A 96 -17.31 8.72 17.02
C ARG A 96 -16.77 7.29 17.01
N LEU A 97 -15.67 7.03 16.30
CA LEU A 97 -15.08 5.70 16.29
C LEU A 97 -14.56 5.30 17.67
N PRO A 98 -14.70 4.02 18.07
CA PRO A 98 -14.17 3.51 19.34
C PRO A 98 -12.68 3.20 19.24
N THR A 99 -11.92 3.99 18.45
CA THR A 99 -10.49 3.86 18.26
C THR A 99 -9.73 4.98 18.95
N ARG A 100 -8.45 4.77 19.25
CA ARG A 100 -7.58 5.78 19.85
C ARG A 100 -7.42 6.99 18.93
N CYS A 101 -7.15 6.75 17.66
CA CYS A 101 -7.07 7.79 16.63
C CYS A 101 -8.40 7.87 15.88
N LYS A 102 -9.09 9.00 16.04
CA LYS A 102 -10.40 9.27 15.45
C LYS A 102 -10.26 10.12 14.19
N PHE A 103 -9.28 9.80 13.35
CA PHE A 103 -8.96 10.51 12.11
C PHE A 103 -8.25 9.58 11.13
N ILE A 104 -8.32 9.94 9.86
CA ILE A 104 -7.45 9.40 8.82
C ILE A 104 -6.18 10.24 8.81
N ALA A 105 -5.00 9.61 8.85
CA ALA A 105 -3.73 10.28 8.62
C ALA A 105 -3.43 10.26 7.11
N PHE A 106 -3.28 11.45 6.52
CA PHE A 106 -2.78 11.59 5.15
C PHE A 106 -1.26 11.72 5.18
N MET A 107 -0.59 10.76 4.59
CA MET A 107 0.86 10.77 4.37
C MET A 107 1.19 9.97 3.11
N PRO A 108 2.33 10.25 2.46
CA PRO A 108 2.80 9.44 1.36
C PRO A 108 2.99 7.98 1.78
N GLN A 109 2.57 7.03 0.95
CA GLN A 109 2.69 5.61 1.27
C GLN A 109 4.13 5.17 1.51
N TRP A 110 5.10 5.78 0.80
CA TRP A 110 6.52 5.46 1.00
C TRP A 110 7.02 5.83 2.41
N ASP A 111 6.49 6.87 3.05
CA ASP A 111 6.84 7.23 4.43
C ASP A 111 6.37 6.15 5.40
N PHE A 112 5.13 5.66 5.24
CA PHE A 112 4.62 4.52 5.99
C PHE A 112 5.46 3.26 5.79
N LEU A 113 5.82 2.94 4.55
CA LEU A 113 6.62 1.75 4.22
C LEU A 113 8.06 1.87 4.73
N ASN A 114 8.68 3.04 4.61
CA ASN A 114 10.01 3.31 5.15
C ASN A 114 10.03 3.19 6.67
N PHE A 115 9.00 3.73 7.35
CA PHE A 115 8.85 3.61 8.79
C PHE A 115 8.76 2.13 9.22
N LEU A 116 7.86 1.36 8.62
CA LEU A 116 7.75 -0.08 8.92
C LEU A 116 9.04 -0.84 8.61
N SER A 117 9.69 -0.54 7.49
CA SER A 117 10.95 -1.16 7.10
C SER A 117 12.05 -0.87 8.11
N GLY A 118 12.14 0.37 8.60
CA GLY A 118 13.11 0.76 9.63
C GLY A 118 12.92 -0.05 10.91
N HIS A 119 11.68 -0.22 11.35
CA HIS A 119 11.37 -1.02 12.54
C HIS A 119 11.56 -2.52 12.33
N ALA A 120 11.14 -3.05 11.18
CA ALA A 120 11.28 -4.48 10.86
C ALA A 120 12.76 -4.90 10.80
N LYS A 121 13.65 -4.07 10.26
CA LYS A 121 15.10 -4.32 10.18
C LYS A 121 15.80 -4.41 11.55
N ARG A 122 15.14 -3.98 12.62
CA ARG A 122 15.69 -4.18 13.99
C ARG A 122 15.61 -5.64 14.44
N PHE A 123 14.80 -6.48 13.80
CA PHE A 123 14.72 -7.90 14.06
C PHE A 123 15.76 -8.68 13.24
N PRO A 124 16.63 -9.51 13.87
CA PRO A 124 17.66 -10.25 13.17
C PRO A 124 17.12 -11.33 12.21
N ASN A 125 15.87 -11.71 12.39
CA ASN A 125 15.15 -12.70 11.58
C ASN A 125 14.31 -12.08 10.45
N PHE A 126 14.43 -10.76 10.21
CA PHE A 126 13.79 -10.05 9.12
C PHE A 126 14.79 -9.64 8.04
N GLN A 127 14.46 -9.93 6.79
CA GLN A 127 15.22 -9.44 5.64
C GLN A 127 14.26 -8.88 4.58
N LEU A 128 14.58 -7.69 4.07
CA LEU A 128 13.91 -7.08 2.93
C LEU A 128 14.87 -7.04 1.75
N CYS A 129 14.47 -7.66 0.65
CA CYS A 129 15.20 -7.69 -0.61
C CYS A 129 14.47 -6.84 -1.64
N MET A 130 15.04 -5.68 -1.98
CA MET A 130 14.60 -4.84 -3.08
C MET A 130 15.18 -5.35 -4.40
N GLU A 131 14.54 -5.03 -5.54
CA GLU A 131 14.91 -5.51 -6.88
C GLU A 131 14.90 -7.05 -7.01
N HIS A 132 14.04 -7.71 -6.21
CA HIS A 132 13.85 -9.15 -6.21
C HIS A 132 12.43 -9.46 -6.70
N GLU A 133 12.30 -9.74 -7.99
CA GLU A 133 11.03 -10.06 -8.62
C GLU A 133 10.75 -11.56 -8.57
N VAL A 134 9.75 -11.98 -7.81
CA VAL A 134 9.27 -13.36 -7.86
C VAL A 134 8.56 -13.56 -9.19
N VAL A 135 9.01 -14.54 -9.95
CA VAL A 135 8.50 -14.84 -11.30
C VAL A 135 7.79 -16.20 -11.38
N ASP A 136 8.02 -17.08 -10.41
CA ASP A 136 7.40 -18.40 -10.39
C ASP A 136 7.40 -19.00 -8.97
N LEU A 137 6.61 -20.05 -8.78
CA LEU A 137 6.63 -20.89 -7.59
C LEU A 137 7.54 -22.11 -7.81
N VAL A 138 8.20 -22.53 -6.76
CA VAL A 138 8.88 -23.85 -6.71
C VAL A 138 7.90 -24.82 -6.07
N VAL A 139 7.51 -25.84 -6.84
CA VAL A 139 6.54 -26.87 -6.41
C VAL A 139 7.26 -28.22 -6.33
N GLU A 140 7.07 -28.92 -5.22
CA GLU A 140 7.57 -30.28 -4.99
C GLU A 140 6.43 -31.12 -4.39
N GLU A 141 6.18 -32.27 -4.94
CA GLU A 141 5.15 -33.21 -4.44
C GLU A 141 3.80 -32.53 -4.16
N ASP A 142 3.30 -31.74 -5.12
CA ASP A 142 2.06 -30.92 -5.04
C ASP A 142 2.03 -29.86 -3.92
N ARG A 143 3.19 -29.51 -3.37
CA ARG A 143 3.33 -28.46 -2.35
C ARG A 143 4.23 -27.35 -2.85
N VAL A 144 3.86 -26.10 -2.54
CA VAL A 144 4.74 -24.95 -2.72
C VAL A 144 5.90 -25.06 -1.72
N ALA A 145 7.11 -25.18 -2.24
CA ALA A 145 8.36 -25.34 -1.49
C ALA A 145 9.26 -24.09 -1.54
N GLY A 146 8.85 -23.06 -2.27
CA GLY A 146 9.61 -21.83 -2.41
C GLY A 146 9.20 -20.98 -3.61
N VAL A 147 10.08 -20.09 -4.01
CA VAL A 147 9.89 -19.16 -5.13
C VAL A 147 11.12 -19.09 -6.02
N ARG A 148 10.90 -18.82 -7.32
CA ARG A 148 11.95 -18.45 -8.27
C ARG A 148 11.94 -16.94 -8.43
N VAL A 149 13.13 -16.34 -8.35
CA VAL A 149 13.32 -14.91 -8.22
C VAL A 149 14.28 -14.39 -9.25
N LYS A 150 13.90 -13.34 -9.95
CA LYS A 150 14.78 -12.59 -10.86
C LYS A 150 15.38 -11.41 -10.09
N THR A 151 16.69 -11.27 -10.17
CA THR A 151 17.45 -10.19 -9.53
C THR A 151 18.38 -9.52 -10.54
N PRO A 152 18.98 -8.36 -10.23
CA PRO A 152 20.00 -7.74 -11.09
C PRO A 152 21.23 -8.62 -11.38
N ARG A 153 21.46 -9.64 -10.55
CA ARG A 153 22.61 -10.56 -10.68
C ARG A 153 22.26 -11.87 -11.38
N GLY A 154 21.01 -12.08 -11.74
CA GLY A 154 20.50 -13.30 -12.34
C GLY A 154 19.32 -13.89 -11.60
N GLU A 155 18.96 -15.12 -11.96
CA GLU A 155 17.87 -15.84 -11.32
C GLU A 155 18.40 -16.67 -10.13
N LEU A 156 17.58 -16.76 -9.09
CA LEU A 156 17.87 -17.58 -7.92
C LEU A 156 16.60 -18.30 -7.44
N GLU A 157 16.77 -19.36 -6.69
CA GLU A 157 15.70 -20.12 -6.07
C GLU A 157 15.78 -19.96 -4.55
N VAL A 158 14.66 -19.57 -3.93
CA VAL A 158 14.55 -19.42 -2.49
C VAL A 158 13.55 -20.43 -1.97
N ARG A 159 14.01 -21.33 -1.11
CA ARG A 159 13.18 -22.32 -0.45
C ARG A 159 12.51 -21.73 0.78
N ALA A 160 11.24 -22.11 1.00
CA ALA A 160 10.47 -21.64 2.14
C ALA A 160 9.46 -22.69 2.60
N ASP A 161 9.19 -22.69 3.91
CA ASP A 161 8.13 -23.53 4.46
C ASP A 161 6.75 -22.94 4.16
N LEU A 162 6.66 -21.61 3.98
CA LEU A 162 5.44 -20.85 3.63
C LEU A 162 5.77 -19.72 2.63
N VAL A 163 4.93 -19.58 1.62
CA VAL A 163 4.94 -18.43 0.70
C VAL A 163 3.65 -17.63 0.88
N VAL A 164 3.77 -16.34 1.17
CA VAL A 164 2.64 -15.41 1.35
C VAL A 164 2.58 -14.44 0.19
N ALA A 165 1.47 -14.41 -0.54
CA ALA A 165 1.24 -13.52 -1.66
C ALA A 165 0.77 -12.14 -1.18
N CYS A 166 1.60 -11.11 -1.36
CA CYS A 166 1.30 -9.70 -1.13
C CYS A 166 1.65 -8.83 -2.35
N ASP A 167 1.74 -9.44 -3.54
CA ASP A 167 2.19 -8.86 -4.81
C ASP A 167 1.07 -8.13 -5.59
N GLY A 168 -0.09 -7.97 -4.96
CA GLY A 168 -1.13 -7.04 -5.38
C GLY A 168 -2.09 -7.61 -6.44
N ARG A 169 -2.69 -6.71 -7.24
CA ARG A 169 -3.78 -7.04 -8.16
C ARG A 169 -3.38 -8.04 -9.26
N SER A 170 -2.17 -7.91 -9.76
CA SER A 170 -1.59 -8.78 -10.79
C SER A 170 -0.66 -9.82 -10.16
N SER A 171 -1.13 -10.48 -9.10
CA SER A 171 -0.34 -11.44 -8.34
C SER A 171 0.09 -12.63 -9.18
N ILE A 172 1.40 -12.76 -9.35
CA ILE A 172 2.01 -13.92 -10.01
C ILE A 172 1.87 -15.18 -9.14
N VAL A 173 1.98 -15.01 -7.82
CA VAL A 173 1.83 -16.12 -6.88
C VAL A 173 0.43 -16.73 -6.97
N ARG A 174 -0.61 -15.90 -7.02
CA ARG A 174 -1.99 -16.35 -7.18
C ARG A 174 -2.18 -17.11 -8.49
N GLU A 175 -1.66 -16.57 -9.60
CA GLU A 175 -1.72 -17.18 -10.92
C GLU A 175 -1.04 -18.54 -10.94
N ARG A 176 0.21 -18.62 -10.45
CA ARG A 176 1.01 -19.85 -10.41
C ARG A 176 0.47 -20.90 -9.45
N ALA A 177 -0.24 -20.48 -8.40
CA ALA A 177 -0.92 -21.38 -7.48
C ALA A 177 -2.27 -21.89 -8.01
N GLY A 178 -2.70 -21.44 -9.20
CA GLY A 178 -3.95 -21.87 -9.82
C GLY A 178 -5.21 -21.31 -9.16
N PHE A 179 -5.12 -20.22 -8.39
CA PHE A 179 -6.28 -19.59 -7.79
C PHE A 179 -7.03 -18.73 -8.79
N GLU A 180 -8.31 -19.00 -8.95
CA GLU A 180 -9.19 -18.24 -9.82
C GLU A 180 -9.57 -16.89 -9.22
N VAL A 181 -9.65 -15.87 -10.09
CA VAL A 181 -10.13 -14.52 -9.72
C VAL A 181 -11.57 -14.37 -10.20
N ARG A 182 -12.46 -14.04 -9.27
CA ARG A 182 -13.82 -13.64 -9.63
C ARG A 182 -13.88 -12.13 -9.75
N GLU A 183 -14.08 -11.63 -10.95
CA GLU A 183 -14.25 -10.20 -11.21
C GLU A 183 -15.73 -9.82 -11.15
N PHE A 184 -16.05 -8.80 -10.34
CA PHE A 184 -17.41 -8.28 -10.23
C PHE A 184 -17.63 -7.04 -11.12
N GLY A 185 -16.55 -6.50 -11.69
CA GLY A 185 -16.55 -5.27 -12.48
C GLY A 185 -16.79 -4.02 -11.63
N VAL A 186 -16.06 -2.97 -11.93
CA VAL A 186 -16.29 -1.61 -11.40
C VAL A 186 -16.49 -0.70 -12.60
N PRO A 187 -17.61 0.04 -12.71
CA PRO A 187 -17.94 0.81 -13.91
C PRO A 187 -17.14 2.13 -14.02
N ILE A 188 -16.11 2.31 -13.21
CA ILE A 188 -15.32 3.53 -13.15
C ILE A 188 -13.82 3.27 -13.23
N ASP A 189 -13.09 4.25 -13.75
CA ASP A 189 -11.65 4.44 -13.58
C ASP A 189 -11.40 5.74 -12.80
N VAL A 190 -10.22 5.88 -12.22
CA VAL A 190 -9.81 7.10 -11.52
C VAL A 190 -8.53 7.61 -12.13
N LEU A 191 -8.57 8.84 -12.61
CA LEU A 191 -7.38 9.56 -13.07
C LEU A 191 -6.75 10.28 -11.89
N TRP A 192 -5.53 9.92 -11.57
CA TRP A 192 -4.75 10.61 -10.55
C TRP A 192 -3.85 11.65 -11.19
N MET A 193 -3.84 12.87 -10.63
CA MET A 193 -3.02 13.97 -11.12
C MET A 193 -2.54 14.86 -9.98
N ARG A 194 -1.46 15.58 -10.24
CA ARG A 194 -0.94 16.62 -9.35
C ARG A 194 -1.26 17.97 -9.96
N LEU A 195 -1.92 18.84 -9.20
CA LEU A 195 -2.17 20.24 -9.56
C LEU A 195 -1.47 21.16 -8.57
N ARG A 196 -0.97 22.27 -9.08
CA ARG A 196 -0.39 23.32 -8.22
C ARG A 196 -1.50 23.88 -7.32
N LYS A 197 -1.20 24.03 -6.03
CA LYS A 197 -2.04 24.73 -5.09
C LYS A 197 -1.71 26.23 -5.10
N HIS A 198 -2.75 27.06 -4.99
CA HIS A 198 -2.64 28.52 -4.86
C HIS A 198 -3.07 28.94 -3.46
N ASP A 199 -2.55 30.10 -2.99
CA ASP A 199 -2.87 30.63 -1.66
C ASP A 199 -4.37 30.95 -1.48
N THR A 200 -5.09 31.12 -2.60
CA THR A 200 -6.54 31.38 -2.63
C THR A 200 -7.40 30.11 -2.62
N ASP A 201 -6.77 28.94 -2.71
CA ASP A 201 -7.48 27.66 -2.72
C ASP A 201 -8.02 27.31 -1.31
N PRO A 202 -9.08 26.48 -1.24
CA PRO A 202 -9.61 26.01 0.04
C PRO A 202 -8.52 25.34 0.89
N PRO A 203 -8.51 25.57 2.22
CA PRO A 203 -7.45 25.05 3.08
C PRO A 203 -7.64 23.55 3.46
N GLN A 204 -8.60 22.85 2.85
CA GLN A 204 -8.97 21.49 3.26
C GLN A 204 -9.22 20.57 2.08
N SER A 205 -8.95 19.28 2.29
CA SER A 205 -9.29 18.22 1.34
C SER A 205 -10.80 18.11 1.16
N LEU A 206 -11.27 18.06 -0.09
CA LEU A 206 -12.70 18.07 -0.44
C LEU A 206 -12.98 17.08 -1.57
N GLY A 207 -14.20 16.53 -1.56
CA GLY A 207 -14.79 15.83 -2.71
C GLY A 207 -15.83 16.73 -3.39
N TYR A 208 -15.74 16.91 -4.70
CA TYR A 208 -16.73 17.65 -5.50
C TYR A 208 -17.59 16.67 -6.28
N PHE A 209 -18.90 16.72 -6.04
CA PHE A 209 -19.92 15.92 -6.72
C PHE A 209 -20.83 16.85 -7.53
N GLN A 210 -20.68 16.85 -8.83
CA GLN A 210 -21.47 17.72 -9.68
C GLN A 210 -21.72 17.10 -11.05
N HIS A 211 -22.98 17.11 -11.51
CA HIS A 211 -23.38 16.63 -12.85
C HIS A 211 -22.85 15.23 -13.20
N GLY A 212 -22.92 14.29 -12.24
CA GLY A 212 -22.43 12.92 -12.42
C GLY A 212 -20.90 12.77 -12.44
N LYS A 213 -20.17 13.83 -12.09
CA LYS A 213 -18.71 13.82 -11.99
C LYS A 213 -18.28 13.87 -10.53
N LEU A 214 -17.19 13.18 -10.23
CA LEU A 214 -16.55 13.20 -8.91
C LEU A 214 -15.09 13.60 -9.05
N LEU A 215 -14.71 14.68 -8.38
CA LEU A 215 -13.33 15.14 -8.23
C LEU A 215 -12.97 15.13 -6.75
N VAL A 216 -11.94 14.41 -6.39
CA VAL A 216 -11.36 14.41 -5.04
C VAL A 216 -10.11 15.26 -5.05
N LEU A 217 -10.02 16.20 -4.12
CA LEU A 217 -8.85 17.05 -3.89
C LEU A 217 -8.26 16.74 -2.52
N ILE A 218 -7.05 16.24 -2.48
CA ILE A 218 -6.30 15.98 -1.25
C ILE A 218 -5.22 17.05 -1.13
N ASP A 219 -5.29 17.82 -0.06
CA ASP A 219 -4.29 18.84 0.25
C ASP A 219 -2.96 18.17 0.64
N ARG A 220 -1.86 18.57 -0.01
CA ARG A 220 -0.49 18.11 0.28
C ARG A 220 0.44 19.25 0.68
N GLY A 221 -0.15 20.39 1.08
CA GLY A 221 0.58 21.60 1.45
C GLY A 221 0.83 22.49 0.24
N ASP A 222 1.77 22.15 -0.60
CA ASP A 222 2.19 22.92 -1.79
C ASP A 222 1.49 22.51 -3.09
N TYR A 223 0.76 21.38 -3.09
CA TYR A 223 0.02 20.89 -4.25
C TYR A 223 -1.26 20.14 -3.88
N TRP A 224 -2.15 20.01 -4.85
CA TRP A 224 -3.31 19.14 -4.79
C TRP A 224 -3.01 17.79 -5.43
N GLN A 225 -3.22 16.73 -4.68
CA GLN A 225 -3.37 15.40 -5.24
C GLN A 225 -4.83 15.21 -5.62
N CYS A 226 -5.09 15.04 -6.92
CA CYS A 226 -6.43 14.99 -7.45
C CYS A 226 -6.78 13.60 -7.95
N GLY A 227 -7.98 13.12 -7.59
CA GLY A 227 -8.58 11.92 -8.16
C GLY A 227 -9.84 12.29 -8.93
N TYR A 228 -9.84 12.14 -10.26
CA TYR A 228 -11.00 12.39 -11.09
C TYR A 228 -11.60 11.08 -11.56
N VAL A 229 -12.86 10.84 -11.18
CA VAL A 229 -13.59 9.62 -11.52
C VAL A 229 -14.20 9.73 -12.91
N ILE A 230 -13.95 8.72 -13.74
CA ILE A 230 -14.45 8.62 -15.12
C ILE A 230 -15.12 7.27 -15.34
N PRO A 231 -15.98 7.15 -16.37
CA PRO A 231 -16.47 5.84 -16.80
C PRO A 231 -15.33 4.89 -17.18
N LYS A 232 -15.50 3.61 -16.94
CA LYS A 232 -14.53 2.58 -17.28
C LYS A 232 -14.15 2.64 -18.75
N GLY A 233 -12.84 2.70 -19.05
CA GLY A 233 -12.30 2.83 -20.41
C GLY A 233 -12.48 4.22 -21.05
N GLY A 234 -12.96 5.23 -20.31
CA GLY A 234 -13.24 6.57 -20.83
C GLY A 234 -12.01 7.48 -20.99
N PHE A 235 -10.81 7.00 -20.72
CA PHE A 235 -9.60 7.83 -20.71
C PHE A 235 -9.29 8.47 -22.09
N ASP A 236 -9.42 7.71 -23.15
CA ASP A 236 -9.11 8.19 -24.50
C ASP A 236 -10.06 9.31 -24.99
N GLN A 237 -11.30 9.33 -24.47
CA GLN A 237 -12.28 10.39 -24.77
C GLN A 237 -11.95 11.73 -24.08
N ILE A 238 -11.14 11.69 -23.00
CA ILE A 238 -10.76 12.89 -22.24
C ILE A 238 -9.44 13.47 -22.77
N LYS A 239 -8.64 12.64 -23.44
CA LYS A 239 -7.35 13.02 -24.01
C LYS A 239 -7.49 13.84 -25.32
N ALA A 240 -8.64 13.78 -25.96
CA ALA A 240 -8.97 14.50 -27.18
C ALA A 240 -9.45 15.92 -26.87
#